data_a5c563ebad8d0e528bf6323148cb55b0
#
_entry.id   a5c563ebad8d0e528bf6323148cb55b0
#
_cell.length_a   1.000
_cell.length_b   1.000
_cell.length_c   1.000
_cell.angle_alpha   90.00
_cell.angle_beta   90.00
_cell.angle_gamma   90.00
#
_symmetry.space_group_name_H-M   'P 1'
#
loop_
_entity.id
_entity.type
_entity.pdbx_description
1 polymer ?
#
loop_
_entity_poly.entity_id
_entity_poly.type
_entity_poly.pdbx_seq_one_letter_code
_entity_poly.pdbx_strand_id
1 'polypeptide(L)'
;IFTGKYHTAPVPVVVHNNRIWRAMECYSSVISGWPKEFCAMMMSAPVGSDLMKATSWQQSNSLPYNSTYLNGYFGGWLEGNAVVGPDGKMKLIMRVEVPASVKEEVAIIDVSDDGTQISFNPETGFAQMPGGAKKFTIRYDEATARYWTLSNNVRDEFFTTVPGNVRNSLVLCSSKNLREWEIHEEVLFHEDVKYHAFQYIDWHVDGNDIVFVSRTSYDDKYGGADSYHNANYCTFHRVENFRKYISQ
;
A
#
# COMPACT_ATOMS: atom_id res chain seq x y z
N ILE A 1 5.74 -6.22 21.53
CA ILE A 1 5.76 -7.61 21.08
C ILE A 1 7.23 -8.03 20.87
N PHE A 2 7.96 -7.39 19.99
CA PHE A 2 9.39 -7.61 19.75
C PHE A 2 10.21 -6.40 20.22
N THR A 3 11.47 -6.64 20.61
CA THR A 3 12.41 -5.57 20.90
C THR A 3 12.88 -4.94 19.59
N GLY A 4 12.88 -3.61 19.49
CA GLY A 4 13.33 -2.87 18.30
C GLY A 4 12.42 -1.69 17.97
N LYS A 5 12.77 -1.03 16.87
CA LYS A 5 11.96 0.04 16.28
C LYS A 5 11.23 -0.51 15.06
N TYR A 6 9.93 -0.28 15.02
CA TYR A 6 9.05 -0.73 13.93
C TYR A 6 8.20 0.43 13.45
N HIS A 7 7.84 0.36 12.19
CA HIS A 7 6.91 1.28 11.55
C HIS A 7 5.78 0.47 10.88
N THR A 8 4.60 1.03 10.84
CA THR A 8 3.48 0.48 10.09
C THR A 8 2.45 1.55 9.81
N ALA A 9 1.82 1.48 8.65
CA ALA A 9 0.64 2.27 8.32
C ALA A 9 -0.65 1.52 8.70
N PRO A 10 -1.82 2.16 8.65
CA PRO A 10 -3.11 1.50 8.72
C PRO A 10 -3.33 0.65 7.45
N VAL A 11 -2.86 -0.59 7.50
CA VAL A 11 -2.96 -1.58 6.42
C VAL A 11 -3.78 -2.78 6.88
N PRO A 12 -4.40 -3.54 5.96
CA PRO A 12 -5.22 -4.69 6.31
C PRO A 12 -4.47 -5.73 7.13
N VAL A 13 -5.20 -6.33 8.07
CA VAL A 13 -4.84 -7.61 8.68
C VAL A 13 -5.58 -8.70 7.92
N VAL A 14 -4.87 -9.74 7.49
CA VAL A 14 -5.41 -10.82 6.67
C VAL A 14 -5.37 -12.13 7.45
N VAL A 15 -6.47 -12.89 7.39
CA VAL A 15 -6.52 -14.26 7.90
C VAL A 15 -6.40 -15.22 6.73
N HIS A 16 -5.38 -16.07 6.76
CA HIS A 16 -5.12 -17.07 5.72
C HIS A 16 -4.38 -18.28 6.30
N ASN A 17 -4.74 -19.49 5.89
CA ASN A 17 -4.15 -20.73 6.36
C ASN A 17 -3.99 -20.80 7.88
N ASN A 18 -5.09 -20.51 8.61
CA ASN A 18 -5.17 -20.51 10.07
C ASN A 18 -4.17 -19.57 10.77
N ARG A 19 -3.70 -18.54 10.08
CA ARG A 19 -2.81 -17.50 10.62
C ARG A 19 -3.36 -16.11 10.34
N ILE A 20 -3.06 -15.19 11.23
CA ILE A 20 -3.26 -13.73 11.09
C ILE A 20 -1.96 -13.17 10.54
N TRP A 21 -2.03 -12.36 9.47
CA TRP A 21 -0.89 -11.77 8.77
C TRP A 21 -0.96 -10.24 8.77
N ARG A 22 0.19 -9.61 8.97
CA ARG A 22 0.32 -8.17 8.92
C ARG A 22 1.66 -7.75 8.35
N ALA A 23 1.64 -6.88 7.34
CA ALA A 23 2.83 -6.21 6.83
C ALA A 23 3.38 -5.22 7.85
N MET A 24 4.68 -5.16 7.97
CA MET A 24 5.42 -4.26 8.88
C MET A 24 6.71 -3.78 8.22
N GLU A 25 7.26 -2.71 8.74
CA GLU A 25 8.64 -2.29 8.50
C GLU A 25 9.42 -2.30 9.82
N CYS A 26 10.65 -2.77 9.80
CA CYS A 26 11.60 -2.53 10.88
C CYS A 26 12.66 -1.53 10.46
N TYR A 27 13.33 -0.92 11.43
CA TYR A 27 14.44 -0.02 11.14
C TYR A 27 15.74 -0.79 10.95
N SER A 28 16.51 -0.39 9.94
CA SER A 28 17.88 -0.89 9.73
C SER A 28 18.78 -0.48 10.90
N SER A 29 19.67 -1.38 11.30
CA SER A 29 20.71 -1.08 12.29
C SER A 29 21.93 -0.35 11.69
N VAL A 30 22.04 -0.31 10.34
CA VAL A 30 23.23 0.18 9.65
C VAL A 30 22.94 1.29 8.65
N ILE A 31 21.70 1.43 8.19
CA ILE A 31 21.29 2.45 7.22
C ILE A 31 20.36 3.43 7.93
N SER A 32 20.61 4.71 7.78
CA SER A 32 19.80 5.79 8.33
C SER A 32 19.31 6.72 7.22
N GLY A 33 18.24 7.46 7.54
CA GLY A 33 17.64 8.44 6.66
C GLY A 33 16.45 7.90 5.87
N TRP A 34 15.34 8.64 5.99
CA TRP A 34 14.07 8.30 5.36
C TRP A 34 14.19 8.30 3.81
N PRO A 35 13.64 7.34 3.09
CA PRO A 35 12.99 6.10 3.57
C PRO A 35 13.93 4.88 3.62
N LYS A 36 15.23 5.07 3.35
CA LYS A 36 16.24 3.99 3.24
C LYS A 36 16.46 3.21 4.54
N GLU A 37 16.11 3.82 5.66
CA GLU A 37 16.24 3.19 6.98
C GLU A 37 15.22 2.08 7.24
N PHE A 38 14.17 1.94 6.41
CA PHE A 38 13.17 0.91 6.57
C PHE A 38 13.57 -0.40 5.86
N CYS A 39 13.25 -1.50 6.54
CA CYS A 39 13.37 -2.85 6.00
C CYS A 39 11.96 -3.46 5.91
N ALA A 40 11.64 -4.10 4.80
CA ALA A 40 10.38 -4.83 4.67
C ALA A 40 10.38 -6.08 5.54
N MET A 41 9.26 -6.39 6.19
CA MET A 41 9.06 -7.62 6.97
C MET A 41 7.58 -8.00 7.09
N MET A 42 7.32 -9.23 7.47
CA MET A 42 6.00 -9.75 7.76
C MET A 42 5.91 -10.21 9.21
N MET A 43 4.77 -9.93 9.83
CA MET A 43 4.40 -10.50 11.12
C MET A 43 3.18 -11.42 10.97
N SER A 44 3.16 -12.51 11.72
CA SER A 44 2.01 -13.41 11.75
C SER A 44 1.83 -14.07 13.11
N ALA A 45 0.60 -14.53 13.37
CA ALA A 45 0.26 -15.29 14.57
C ALA A 45 -0.78 -16.37 14.22
N PRO A 46 -0.82 -17.53 14.87
CA PRO A 46 -1.90 -18.49 14.70
C PRO A 46 -3.25 -17.88 15.10
N VAL A 47 -4.31 -18.19 14.35
CA VAL A 47 -5.68 -17.83 14.73
C VAL A 47 -6.02 -18.50 16.06
N GLY A 48 -6.66 -17.76 16.97
CA GLY A 48 -7.01 -18.24 18.30
C GLY A 48 -5.89 -18.19 19.34
N SER A 49 -4.66 -17.77 18.97
CA SER A 49 -3.60 -17.52 19.95
C SER A 49 -3.87 -16.23 20.72
N ASP A 50 -3.28 -16.12 21.92
CA ASP A 50 -3.34 -14.90 22.73
C ASP A 50 -2.42 -13.83 22.12
N LEU A 51 -3.00 -12.89 21.35
CA LEU A 51 -2.27 -11.84 20.65
C LEU A 51 -1.60 -10.83 21.60
N MET A 52 -1.90 -10.83 22.89
CA MET A 52 -1.24 -10.01 23.89
C MET A 52 0.11 -10.59 24.33
N LYS A 53 0.38 -11.86 23.98
CA LYS A 53 1.66 -12.50 24.28
C LYS A 53 2.62 -12.35 23.11
N ALA A 54 3.83 -11.87 23.36
CA ALA A 54 4.89 -11.77 22.37
C ALA A 54 5.21 -13.13 21.71
N THR A 55 5.14 -14.21 22.47
CA THR A 55 5.41 -15.59 22.02
C THR A 55 4.38 -16.12 21.04
N SER A 56 3.21 -15.48 20.90
CA SER A 56 2.22 -15.85 19.88
C SER A 56 2.60 -15.34 18.48
N TRP A 57 3.47 -14.36 18.41
CA TRP A 57 3.85 -13.73 17.15
C TRP A 57 5.12 -14.30 16.57
N GLN A 58 5.08 -14.54 15.27
CA GLN A 58 6.23 -14.85 14.42
C GLN A 58 6.56 -13.61 13.58
N GLN A 59 7.83 -13.26 13.51
CA GLN A 59 8.35 -12.30 12.53
C GLN A 59 9.19 -13.05 11.49
N SER A 60 9.15 -12.56 10.25
CA SER A 60 10.05 -13.03 9.20
C SER A 60 11.47 -12.45 9.36
N ASN A 61 12.42 -12.90 8.53
CA ASN A 61 13.60 -12.10 8.25
C ASN A 61 13.16 -10.73 7.70
N SER A 62 14.10 -9.81 7.57
CA SER A 62 13.85 -8.49 6.98
C SER A 62 14.66 -8.29 5.70
N LEU A 63 14.10 -7.51 4.76
CA LEU A 63 14.78 -7.08 3.53
C LEU A 63 15.19 -5.62 3.68
N PRO A 64 16.49 -5.31 3.78
CA PRO A 64 16.97 -3.94 3.88
C PRO A 64 16.90 -3.21 2.54
N TYR A 65 17.12 -1.89 2.57
CA TYR A 65 17.32 -1.07 1.38
C TYR A 65 18.47 -1.63 0.52
N ASN A 66 18.29 -1.60 -0.79
CA ASN A 66 19.34 -1.97 -1.76
C ASN A 66 19.38 -0.94 -2.89
N SER A 67 20.50 -0.23 -2.99
CA SER A 67 20.70 0.85 -3.97
C SER A 67 20.76 0.39 -5.44
N THR A 68 20.87 -0.91 -5.71
CA THR A 68 20.91 -1.44 -7.08
C THR A 68 19.52 -1.72 -7.66
N TYR A 69 18.48 -1.73 -6.84
CA TYR A 69 17.13 -2.01 -7.31
C TYR A 69 16.62 -0.89 -8.21
N LEU A 70 15.73 -1.25 -9.16
CA LEU A 70 15.15 -0.35 -10.15
C LEU A 70 16.20 0.49 -10.89
N ASN A 71 17.35 -0.13 -11.24
CA ASN A 71 18.46 0.56 -11.89
C ASN A 71 18.98 1.77 -11.11
N GLY A 72 18.92 1.72 -9.78
CA GLY A 72 19.34 2.78 -8.87
C GLY A 72 18.26 3.80 -8.51
N TYR A 73 17.02 3.64 -8.99
CA TYR A 73 15.90 4.52 -8.68
C TYR A 73 15.08 4.08 -7.46
N PHE A 74 15.43 2.96 -6.84
CA PHE A 74 14.76 2.50 -5.62
C PHE A 74 15.08 3.42 -4.44
N GLY A 75 14.07 4.12 -3.90
CA GLY A 75 14.21 5.00 -2.76
C GLY A 75 14.12 4.30 -1.41
N GLY A 76 13.34 3.23 -1.31
CA GLY A 76 13.16 2.45 -0.07
C GLY A 76 11.82 1.75 0.02
N TRP A 77 11.71 0.89 1.03
CA TRP A 77 10.49 0.14 1.40
C TRP A 77 9.60 0.98 2.29
N LEU A 78 8.29 0.97 2.05
CA LEU A 78 7.30 1.63 2.90
C LEU A 78 5.98 0.82 2.90
N GLU A 79 5.19 0.93 3.94
CA GLU A 79 3.75 0.71 4.09
C GLU A 79 3.17 -0.44 3.25
N GLY A 80 3.56 -1.67 3.60
CA GLY A 80 3.15 -2.88 2.86
C GLY A 80 1.75 -3.39 3.20
N ASN A 81 1.21 -4.23 2.30
CA ASN A 81 -0.01 -5.00 2.47
C ASN A 81 0.29 -6.50 2.52
N ALA A 82 -0.32 -7.23 3.44
CA ALA A 82 -0.42 -8.68 3.36
C ALA A 82 -1.56 -9.02 2.40
N VAL A 83 -1.31 -9.84 1.38
CA VAL A 83 -2.28 -10.21 0.35
C VAL A 83 -2.12 -11.68 -0.01
N VAL A 84 -3.21 -12.42 -0.13
CA VAL A 84 -3.17 -13.78 -0.71
C VAL A 84 -3.04 -13.64 -2.22
N GLY A 85 -1.94 -14.15 -2.78
CA GLY A 85 -1.66 -14.08 -4.22
C GLY A 85 -2.53 -15.01 -5.06
N PRO A 86 -2.48 -14.87 -6.40
CA PRO A 86 -3.25 -15.75 -7.31
C PRO A 86 -2.86 -17.24 -7.19
N ASP A 87 -1.66 -17.51 -6.69
CA ASP A 87 -1.15 -18.86 -6.41
C ASP A 87 -1.62 -19.43 -5.05
N GLY A 88 -2.48 -18.71 -4.35
CA GLY A 88 -2.98 -19.08 -3.02
C GLY A 88 -1.96 -18.90 -1.89
N LYS A 89 -0.80 -18.32 -2.16
CA LYS A 89 0.25 -18.05 -1.17
C LYS A 89 0.20 -16.63 -0.64
N MET A 90 0.66 -16.44 0.59
CA MET A 90 0.81 -15.11 1.17
C MET A 90 1.88 -14.33 0.42
N LYS A 91 1.57 -13.09 0.08
CA LYS A 91 2.50 -12.10 -0.48
C LYS A 91 2.54 -10.87 0.42
N LEU A 92 3.68 -10.23 0.44
CA LEU A 92 3.87 -8.91 1.01
C LEU A 92 4.02 -7.91 -0.16
N ILE A 93 3.03 -7.05 -0.34
CA ILE A 93 3.05 -6.02 -1.40
C ILE A 93 3.51 -4.71 -0.78
N MET A 94 4.72 -4.27 -1.10
CA MET A 94 5.32 -3.06 -0.51
C MET A 94 5.15 -1.85 -1.40
N ARG A 95 4.80 -0.73 -0.81
CA ARG A 95 4.99 0.59 -1.39
C ARG A 95 6.49 0.81 -1.67
N VAL A 96 6.80 1.37 -2.82
CA VAL A 96 8.17 1.67 -3.24
C VAL A 96 8.32 3.18 -3.47
N GLU A 97 9.27 3.80 -2.77
CA GLU A 97 9.61 5.20 -3.03
C GLU A 97 10.48 5.29 -4.29
N VAL A 98 10.15 6.23 -5.19
CA VAL A 98 10.88 6.48 -6.43
C VAL A 98 11.04 7.99 -6.66
N PRO A 99 12.09 8.46 -7.38
CA PRO A 99 12.28 9.87 -7.68
C PRO A 99 11.29 10.39 -8.74
N ALA A 100 11.28 11.70 -8.93
CA ALA A 100 10.54 12.36 -10.01
C ALA A 100 10.89 11.75 -11.38
N SER A 101 9.90 11.77 -12.28
CA SER A 101 9.99 11.24 -13.64
C SER A 101 10.25 9.73 -13.74
N VAL A 102 10.02 9.00 -12.65
CA VAL A 102 10.05 7.53 -12.61
C VAL A 102 8.64 7.02 -12.35
N LYS A 103 8.21 6.03 -13.14
CA LYS A 103 6.89 5.40 -12.96
C LYS A 103 6.81 4.69 -11.61
N GLU A 104 5.62 4.76 -11.03
CA GLU A 104 5.35 4.14 -9.74
C GLU A 104 5.30 2.62 -9.86
N GLU A 105 5.97 1.97 -8.93
CA GLU A 105 5.97 0.51 -8.81
C GLU A 105 5.65 0.08 -7.39
N VAL A 106 5.20 -1.14 -7.25
CA VAL A 106 5.14 -1.88 -5.99
C VAL A 106 6.10 -3.05 -6.05
N ALA A 107 6.53 -3.53 -4.90
CA ALA A 107 7.29 -4.76 -4.81
C ALA A 107 6.41 -5.90 -4.30
N ILE A 108 6.40 -7.01 -5.03
CA ILE A 108 5.71 -8.25 -4.70
C ILE A 108 6.73 -9.22 -4.10
N ILE A 109 6.66 -9.43 -2.81
CA ILE A 109 7.62 -10.21 -2.02
C ILE A 109 6.95 -11.52 -1.61
N ASP A 110 7.64 -12.63 -1.81
CA ASP A 110 7.15 -13.94 -1.39
C ASP A 110 7.29 -14.13 0.11
N VAL A 111 6.30 -14.80 0.72
CA VAL A 111 6.26 -15.11 2.15
C VAL A 111 6.12 -16.62 2.33
N SER A 112 6.94 -17.21 3.20
CA SER A 112 6.83 -18.64 3.54
C SER A 112 5.54 -18.92 4.33
N ASP A 113 5.01 -20.14 4.19
CA ASP A 113 3.74 -20.53 4.81
C ASP A 113 3.77 -20.46 6.35
N ASP A 114 4.94 -20.65 6.95
CA ASP A 114 5.14 -20.53 8.39
C ASP A 114 5.37 -19.09 8.88
N GLY A 115 5.57 -18.14 7.96
CA GLY A 115 5.81 -16.72 8.24
C GLY A 115 7.22 -16.40 8.73
N THR A 116 8.18 -17.32 8.61
CA THR A 116 9.56 -17.12 9.07
C THR A 116 10.45 -16.45 8.05
N GLN A 117 10.12 -16.56 6.76
CA GLN A 117 10.94 -16.06 5.66
C GLN A 117 10.14 -15.22 4.68
N ILE A 118 10.77 -14.12 4.23
CA ILE A 118 10.38 -13.38 3.03
C ILE A 118 11.55 -13.40 2.04
N SER A 119 11.23 -13.44 0.75
CA SER A 119 12.22 -13.44 -0.32
C SER A 119 11.78 -12.55 -1.47
N PHE A 120 12.73 -11.84 -2.07
CA PHE A 120 12.46 -10.90 -3.16
C PHE A 120 13.43 -11.13 -4.32
N ASN A 121 12.88 -11.30 -5.51
CA ASN A 121 13.64 -11.33 -6.75
C ASN A 121 13.48 -9.97 -7.46
N PRO A 122 14.53 -9.14 -7.56
CA PRO A 122 14.42 -7.82 -8.16
C PRO A 122 14.13 -7.81 -9.67
N GLU A 123 14.43 -8.92 -10.38
CA GLU A 123 14.16 -9.03 -11.81
C GLU A 123 12.65 -9.22 -12.12
N THR A 124 11.93 -9.86 -11.22
CA THR A 124 10.51 -10.21 -11.41
C THR A 124 9.59 -9.69 -10.33
N GLY A 125 10.11 -9.16 -9.24
CA GLY A 125 9.35 -8.77 -8.05
C GLY A 125 8.72 -7.39 -8.13
N PHE A 126 9.19 -6.50 -9.01
CA PHE A 126 8.56 -5.20 -9.21
C PHE A 126 7.40 -5.28 -10.21
N ALA A 127 6.39 -4.45 -10.00
CA ALA A 127 5.25 -4.31 -10.90
C ALA A 127 4.73 -2.87 -10.89
N GLN A 128 4.39 -2.33 -12.07
CA GLN A 128 3.78 -1.00 -12.17
C GLN A 128 2.38 -1.02 -11.56
N MET A 129 2.12 -0.06 -10.70
CA MET A 129 0.82 0.10 -10.06
C MET A 129 0.51 1.60 -9.90
N PRO A 130 -0.66 2.08 -10.35
CA PRO A 130 -1.10 3.44 -10.06
C PRO A 130 -1.10 3.68 -8.54
N GLY A 131 -0.35 4.66 -8.07
CA GLY A 131 -0.23 4.93 -6.64
C GLY A 131 0.74 4.03 -5.87
N GLY A 132 1.60 3.26 -6.54
CA GLY A 132 2.57 2.37 -5.90
C GLY A 132 3.61 3.08 -5.02
N ALA A 133 3.82 4.39 -5.22
CA ALA A 133 4.68 5.23 -4.39
C ALA A 133 3.94 5.92 -3.22
N LYS A 134 2.69 5.59 -2.96
CA LYS A 134 1.88 6.07 -1.82
C LYS A 134 1.26 4.90 -1.06
N LYS A 135 0.72 5.15 0.14
CA LYS A 135 -0.02 4.13 0.89
C LYS A 135 -1.29 3.75 0.13
N PHE A 136 -1.49 2.46 -0.04
CA PHE A 136 -2.67 1.86 -0.64
C PHE A 136 -3.24 0.76 0.26
N THR A 137 -4.44 0.30 -0.06
CA THR A 137 -5.09 -0.85 0.58
C THR A 137 -5.62 -1.77 -0.53
N ILE A 138 -5.07 -2.99 -0.62
CA ILE A 138 -5.49 -4.01 -1.58
C ILE A 138 -6.42 -4.99 -0.87
N ARG A 139 -7.57 -5.29 -1.48
CA ARG A 139 -8.49 -6.35 -1.06
C ARG A 139 -8.93 -7.17 -2.27
N TYR A 140 -9.10 -8.47 -2.06
CA TYR A 140 -9.64 -9.37 -3.08
C TYR A 140 -11.17 -9.41 -2.98
N ASP A 141 -11.83 -9.31 -4.12
CA ASP A 141 -13.27 -9.47 -4.26
C ASP A 141 -13.57 -10.78 -5.00
N GLU A 142 -14.14 -11.75 -4.28
CA GLU A 142 -14.44 -13.07 -4.83
C GLU A 142 -15.47 -13.01 -5.96
N ALA A 143 -16.42 -12.08 -5.90
CA ALA A 143 -17.48 -11.95 -6.91
C ALA A 143 -16.94 -11.57 -8.29
N THR A 144 -15.86 -10.78 -8.35
CA THR A 144 -15.20 -10.39 -9.60
C THR A 144 -13.91 -11.17 -9.87
N ALA A 145 -13.46 -11.99 -8.92
CA ALA A 145 -12.17 -12.67 -8.95
C ALA A 145 -11.00 -11.70 -9.21
N ARG A 146 -11.04 -10.51 -8.60
CA ARG A 146 -10.05 -9.45 -8.77
C ARG A 146 -9.59 -8.84 -7.45
N TYR A 147 -8.38 -8.36 -7.44
CA TYR A 147 -7.84 -7.46 -6.43
C TYR A 147 -8.27 -6.04 -6.77
N TRP A 148 -8.75 -5.32 -5.77
CA TRP A 148 -9.17 -3.92 -5.91
C TRP A 148 -8.36 -3.03 -5.00
N THR A 149 -8.17 -1.79 -5.41
CA THR A 149 -7.56 -0.75 -4.60
C THR A 149 -8.10 0.63 -4.96
N LEU A 150 -8.11 1.51 -3.97
CA LEU A 150 -8.20 2.96 -4.15
C LEU A 150 -6.82 3.52 -3.86
N SER A 151 -6.19 4.15 -4.84
CA SER A 151 -4.81 4.65 -4.74
C SER A 151 -4.61 5.98 -5.45
N ASN A 152 -3.58 6.72 -5.06
CA ASN A 152 -3.31 8.01 -5.68
C ASN A 152 -2.52 7.84 -6.97
N ASN A 153 -3.14 8.16 -8.11
CA ASN A 153 -2.48 8.15 -9.41
C ASN A 153 -1.69 9.44 -9.65
N VAL A 154 -0.55 9.33 -10.31
CA VAL A 154 0.20 10.49 -10.84
C VAL A 154 -0.27 10.73 -12.27
N ARG A 155 -1.01 11.82 -12.49
CA ARG A 155 -1.41 12.25 -13.84
C ARG A 155 -0.20 12.80 -14.59
N ASP A 156 -0.23 12.78 -15.92
CA ASP A 156 0.90 13.15 -16.79
C ASP A 156 1.44 14.56 -16.49
N GLU A 157 0.57 15.51 -16.20
CA GLU A 157 0.96 16.89 -15.85
C GLU A 157 1.79 17.00 -14.57
N PHE A 158 1.75 16.00 -13.69
CA PHE A 158 2.50 15.95 -12.43
C PHE A 158 3.67 14.96 -12.47
N PHE A 159 3.97 14.34 -13.60
CA PHE A 159 5.00 13.30 -13.72
C PHE A 159 6.40 13.78 -13.33
N THR A 160 6.70 15.08 -13.48
CA THR A 160 7.97 15.68 -13.06
C THR A 160 8.06 15.98 -11.55
N THR A 161 6.98 15.74 -10.80
CA THR A 161 6.98 15.82 -9.34
C THR A 161 7.33 14.44 -8.76
N VAL A 162 7.97 14.40 -7.58
CA VAL A 162 8.21 13.15 -6.85
C VAL A 162 6.88 12.44 -6.61
N PRO A 163 6.69 11.20 -7.09
CA PRO A 163 5.40 10.51 -7.04
C PRO A 163 4.80 10.42 -5.65
N GLY A 164 5.61 10.18 -4.61
CA GLY A 164 5.18 10.14 -3.21
C GLY A 164 4.51 11.42 -2.71
N ASN A 165 4.72 12.55 -3.41
CA ASN A 165 4.16 13.87 -3.09
C ASN A 165 2.87 14.19 -3.86
N VAL A 166 2.53 13.42 -4.90
CA VAL A 166 1.33 13.65 -5.74
C VAL A 166 0.18 12.82 -5.19
N ARG A 167 -0.76 13.47 -4.50
CA ARG A 167 -1.87 12.78 -3.80
C ARG A 167 -3.24 13.42 -4.09
N ASN A 168 -3.32 14.27 -5.10
CA ASN A 168 -4.50 15.05 -5.46
C ASN A 168 -5.47 14.34 -6.41
N SER A 169 -5.11 13.14 -6.92
CA SER A 169 -5.95 12.27 -7.74
C SER A 169 -6.08 10.91 -7.07
N LEU A 170 -7.31 10.47 -6.81
CA LEU A 170 -7.64 9.14 -6.26
C LEU A 170 -8.38 8.34 -7.32
N VAL A 171 -7.83 7.18 -7.67
CA VAL A 171 -8.42 6.29 -8.68
C VAL A 171 -8.84 4.95 -8.10
N LEU A 172 -9.91 4.38 -8.65
CA LEU A 172 -10.32 3.00 -8.41
C LEU A 172 -9.64 2.11 -9.46
N CYS A 173 -8.88 1.12 -8.98
CA CYS A 173 -8.15 0.19 -9.82
C CYS A 173 -8.47 -1.25 -9.48
N SER A 174 -8.33 -2.15 -10.47
CA SER A 174 -8.33 -3.59 -10.21
C SER A 174 -7.25 -4.34 -10.97
N SER A 175 -6.92 -5.54 -10.48
CA SER A 175 -5.95 -6.46 -11.09
C SER A 175 -6.40 -7.90 -10.92
N LYS A 176 -6.11 -8.76 -11.91
CA LYS A 176 -6.29 -10.22 -11.78
C LYS A 176 -5.10 -10.92 -11.15
N ASN A 177 -3.92 -10.30 -11.20
CA ASN A 177 -2.65 -10.99 -10.93
C ASN A 177 -1.69 -10.16 -10.03
N LEU A 178 -2.13 -9.01 -9.49
CA LEU A 178 -1.34 -8.06 -8.71
C LEU A 178 -0.21 -7.36 -9.50
N ARG A 179 -0.11 -7.61 -10.82
CA ARG A 179 0.96 -7.07 -11.68
C ARG A 179 0.46 -6.11 -12.73
N GLU A 180 -0.68 -6.41 -13.30
CA GLU A 180 -1.34 -5.62 -14.33
C GLU A 180 -2.57 -4.96 -13.71
N TRP A 181 -2.53 -3.64 -13.60
CA TRP A 181 -3.57 -2.84 -12.96
C TRP A 181 -4.33 -2.03 -13.99
N GLU A 182 -5.64 -2.08 -13.92
CA GLU A 182 -6.58 -1.35 -14.76
C GLU A 182 -7.24 -0.25 -13.91
N ILE A 183 -7.14 1.01 -14.38
CA ILE A 183 -7.85 2.15 -13.79
C ILE A 183 -9.27 2.16 -14.36
N HIS A 184 -10.28 2.20 -13.50
CA HIS A 184 -11.69 2.21 -13.87
C HIS A 184 -12.32 3.59 -13.75
N GLU A 185 -11.96 4.34 -12.72
CA GLU A 185 -12.55 5.65 -12.42
C GLU A 185 -11.56 6.51 -11.64
N GLU A 186 -11.54 7.81 -11.96
CA GLU A 186 -10.97 8.83 -11.08
C GLU A 186 -12.06 9.29 -10.13
N VAL A 187 -12.00 8.82 -8.88
CA VAL A 187 -13.06 8.99 -7.88
C VAL A 187 -13.02 10.38 -7.25
N LEU A 188 -11.83 10.89 -6.99
CA LEU A 188 -11.60 12.23 -6.43
C LEU A 188 -10.41 12.86 -7.12
N PHE A 189 -10.55 14.15 -7.45
CA PHE A 189 -9.47 14.94 -8.04
C PHE A 189 -9.54 16.40 -7.61
N HIS A 190 -8.37 17.02 -7.45
CA HIS A 190 -8.19 18.45 -7.34
C HIS A 190 -6.96 18.90 -8.14
N GLU A 191 -7.01 20.05 -8.79
CA GLU A 191 -5.92 20.54 -9.65
C GLU A 191 -4.67 20.97 -8.88
N ASP A 192 -4.84 21.46 -7.64
CA ASP A 192 -3.73 21.87 -6.80
C ASP A 192 -3.11 20.68 -6.06
N VAL A 193 -1.90 20.30 -6.47
CA VAL A 193 -1.11 19.21 -5.89
C VAL A 193 -0.40 19.60 -4.58
N LYS A 194 -0.30 20.90 -4.29
CA LYS A 194 0.50 21.41 -3.17
C LYS A 194 -0.25 21.39 -1.84
N TYR A 195 -1.53 21.71 -1.88
CA TYR A 195 -2.34 21.88 -0.66
C TYR A 195 -3.50 20.87 -0.58
N HIS A 196 -3.81 20.15 -1.68
CA HIS A 196 -4.94 19.22 -1.75
C HIS A 196 -4.49 17.79 -1.91
N ALA A 197 -5.12 16.88 -1.14
CA ALA A 197 -4.81 15.46 -1.18
C ALA A 197 -5.95 14.60 -0.64
N PHE A 198 -6.09 13.39 -1.20
CA PHE A 198 -6.99 12.33 -0.76
C PHE A 198 -6.14 11.09 -0.48
N GLN A 199 -5.72 10.85 0.77
CA GLN A 199 -4.62 9.97 1.07
C GLN A 199 -4.91 9.01 2.22
N TYR A 200 -4.07 7.98 2.36
CA TYR A 200 -4.15 6.96 3.41
C TYR A 200 -5.51 6.27 3.43
N ILE A 201 -6.03 5.97 2.25
CA ILE A 201 -7.34 5.33 2.08
C ILE A 201 -7.37 3.98 2.79
N ASP A 202 -8.41 3.76 3.59
CA ASP A 202 -8.87 2.43 3.95
C ASP A 202 -10.33 2.29 3.57
N TRP A 203 -10.72 1.11 3.05
CA TRP A 203 -11.99 0.89 2.44
C TRP A 203 -12.55 -0.51 2.71
N HIS A 204 -13.87 -0.64 2.62
CA HIS A 204 -14.58 -1.90 2.73
C HIS A 204 -15.67 -2.02 1.66
N VAL A 205 -16.06 -3.26 1.37
CA VAL A 205 -17.26 -3.54 0.56
C VAL A 205 -18.50 -3.41 1.46
N ASP A 206 -19.48 -2.63 0.98
CA ASP A 206 -20.80 -2.46 1.59
C ASP A 206 -21.87 -2.82 0.54
N GLY A 207 -22.32 -4.07 0.54
CA GLY A 207 -23.19 -4.60 -0.50
C GLY A 207 -22.54 -4.62 -1.87
N ASN A 208 -23.02 -3.78 -2.79
CA ASN A 208 -22.44 -3.60 -4.13
C ASN A 208 -21.46 -2.43 -4.22
N ASP A 209 -21.29 -1.69 -3.17
CA ASP A 209 -20.52 -0.46 -3.14
C ASP A 209 -19.18 -0.65 -2.43
N ILE A 210 -18.25 0.27 -2.66
CA ILE A 210 -17.09 0.49 -1.82
C ILE A 210 -17.36 1.72 -0.96
N VAL A 211 -17.18 1.60 0.36
CA VAL A 211 -17.13 2.74 1.29
C VAL A 211 -15.72 2.93 1.77
N PHE A 212 -15.27 4.19 1.87
CA PHE A 212 -13.92 4.49 2.30
C PHE A 212 -13.79 5.77 3.10
N VAL A 213 -12.73 5.85 3.87
CA VAL A 213 -12.27 7.06 4.55
C VAL A 213 -10.98 7.56 3.92
N SER A 214 -10.83 8.87 3.86
CA SER A 214 -9.64 9.55 3.37
C SER A 214 -9.13 10.52 4.41
N ARG A 215 -7.81 10.52 4.62
CA ARG A 215 -7.11 11.63 5.25
C ARG A 215 -6.97 12.72 4.19
N THR A 216 -7.80 13.76 4.30
CA THR A 216 -8.01 14.75 3.23
C THR A 216 -7.41 16.11 3.61
N SER A 217 -6.58 16.63 2.71
CA SER A 217 -6.09 18.01 2.75
C SER A 217 -6.93 18.84 1.79
N TYR A 218 -7.61 19.88 2.30
CA TYR A 218 -8.56 20.66 1.51
C TYR A 218 -8.75 22.06 2.09
N ASP A 219 -9.47 22.91 1.34
CA ASP A 219 -9.86 24.25 1.78
C ASP A 219 -10.80 24.19 2.98
N ASP A 220 -10.63 25.14 3.89
CA ASP A 220 -11.55 25.36 5.00
C ASP A 220 -11.67 26.88 5.31
N LYS A 221 -12.54 27.22 6.26
CA LYS A 221 -12.78 28.62 6.64
C LYS A 221 -11.60 29.29 7.37
N TYR A 222 -10.53 28.55 7.65
CA TYR A 222 -9.35 29.03 8.35
C TYR A 222 -8.11 29.15 7.45
N GLY A 223 -8.25 28.94 6.13
CA GLY A 223 -7.18 29.03 5.15
C GLY A 223 -6.75 27.70 4.53
N GLY A 224 -7.42 26.61 4.91
CA GLY A 224 -7.16 25.28 4.35
C GLY A 224 -5.97 24.54 4.97
N ALA A 225 -5.63 23.40 4.39
CA ALA A 225 -4.46 22.64 4.77
C ALA A 225 -3.17 23.39 4.38
N ASP A 226 -2.14 23.32 5.22
CA ASP A 226 -0.85 23.97 4.97
C ASP A 226 0.04 23.19 3.99
N SER A 227 -0.32 21.95 3.68
CA SER A 227 0.32 21.10 2.67
C SER A 227 -0.56 19.91 2.30
N TYR A 228 -0.26 19.27 1.15
CA TYR A 228 -0.90 18.00 0.78
C TYR A 228 -0.72 16.90 1.86
N HIS A 229 0.34 16.96 2.65
CA HIS A 229 0.64 15.96 3.66
C HIS A 229 -0.14 16.18 4.96
N ASN A 230 -0.36 17.43 5.35
CA ASN A 230 -0.98 17.77 6.63
C ASN A 230 -2.49 17.93 6.48
N ALA A 231 -3.18 16.80 6.54
CA ALA A 231 -4.62 16.74 6.39
C ALA A 231 -5.36 17.48 7.52
N ASN A 232 -6.34 18.30 7.14
CA ASN A 232 -7.25 19.00 8.06
C ASN A 232 -8.62 18.31 8.17
N TYR A 233 -8.89 17.28 7.33
CA TYR A 233 -10.13 16.51 7.37
C TYR A 233 -9.88 14.99 7.41
N CYS A 234 -10.86 14.29 7.96
CA CYS A 234 -11.12 12.88 7.69
C CYS A 234 -12.48 12.82 6.98
N THR A 235 -12.48 12.45 5.71
CA THR A 235 -13.69 12.45 4.89
C THR A 235 -14.15 11.04 4.58
N PHE A 236 -15.49 10.85 4.51
CA PHE A 236 -16.13 9.59 4.15
C PHE A 236 -16.70 9.69 2.74
N HIS A 237 -16.52 8.62 1.95
CA HIS A 237 -16.93 8.56 0.56
C HIS A 237 -17.51 7.19 0.22
N ARG A 238 -18.22 7.12 -0.92
CA ARG A 238 -18.80 5.91 -1.48
C ARG A 238 -18.58 5.85 -3.00
N VAL A 239 -18.16 4.69 -3.49
CA VAL A 239 -18.18 4.33 -4.92
C VAL A 239 -19.31 3.35 -5.11
N GLU A 240 -20.35 3.77 -5.83
CA GLU A 240 -21.56 2.98 -6.06
C GLU A 240 -21.33 1.92 -7.14
N ASN A 241 -21.78 0.70 -6.85
CA ASN A 241 -21.80 -0.42 -7.80
C ASN A 241 -20.44 -0.63 -8.51
N PHE A 242 -19.36 -0.70 -7.76
CA PHE A 242 -18.00 -0.77 -8.30
C PHE A 242 -17.75 -1.96 -9.23
N ARG A 243 -18.51 -3.05 -9.09
CA ARG A 243 -18.42 -4.24 -9.95
C ARG A 243 -18.92 -3.99 -11.38
N LYS A 244 -19.64 -2.87 -11.64
CA LYS A 244 -20.10 -2.45 -12.96
C LYS A 244 -18.97 -2.31 -14.01
N TYR A 245 -17.76 -2.05 -13.54
CA TYR A 245 -16.59 -1.90 -14.42
C TYR A 245 -16.03 -3.22 -14.96
N ILE A 246 -16.44 -4.34 -14.36
CA ILE A 246 -16.03 -5.66 -14.83
C ILE A 246 -17.17 -6.21 -15.65
N SER A 247 -17.03 -6.17 -16.99
CA SER A 247 -17.99 -6.79 -17.90
C SER A 247 -18.12 -8.28 -17.58
N GLN A 248 -19.35 -8.72 -17.41
CA GLN A 248 -19.69 -10.14 -17.26
C GLN A 248 -19.37 -10.93 -18.52
#